data_799df14e012890d089f8da390947e47a
#
_entry.id   799df14e012890d089f8da390947e47a
#
_cell.length_a   1.000
_cell.length_b   1.000
_cell.length_c   1.000
_cell.angle_alpha   90.00
_cell.angle_beta   90.00
_cell.angle_gamma   90.00
#
_symmetry.space_group_name_H-M   'P 1'
#
loop_
_entity.id
_entity.type
_entity.pdbx_description
1 polymer ?
#
loop_
_entity_poly.entity_id
_entity_poly.type
_entity_poly.pdbx_seq_one_letter_code
_entity_poly.pdbx_strand_id
1 'polypeptide(L)'
;MRTIIFQALEFTVLIPGMLLAYLPVNSSLKQKPKKMIAWMLPLLVIISFSSGFVCNRFHLSTRMILLPLLFLTFILYQATLRISLWKSVSIYLAVCAVFSCFNSLARATSAMLSFNSEEQAFSGFSVFAVLYNIFCILFVILIWHPASHVVKDMVEDENLAQTWYVFWVLPVLIIGLNLVLIPKYNTILYTQRFLRGYIVIVYALLLILALFYTMFLMMANILNKNQKLQQENLFLSVQQERYENLRSAIEEARQARHDIRHHFVQLSVLAEDGNLEKIKDYLQNAMDKIPGFDFHFCENQSVDNVIGYYYALAQKEEIPFDARVDLPQELSVDEMDLCLILSNLLENALEASRKTTMSRQQILLEIRQHSASLLLIRVENNFDGIIKEKNHLLHSTKRKGLGIGTQSVRRMAEKNDGSCNFTYENGVFIAKIMLRATL
;
A
#
# COMPACT_ATOMS: atom_id res chain seq x y z
N MET A 1 -16.47 36.01 -41.68
CA MET A 1 -16.17 34.56 -41.60
C MET A 1 -14.71 34.26 -41.26
N ARG A 2 -13.71 34.87 -41.93
CA ARG A 2 -12.28 34.70 -41.61
C ARG A 2 -11.92 34.98 -40.14
N THR A 3 -12.41 36.06 -39.54
CA THR A 3 -12.17 36.44 -38.13
C THR A 3 -12.68 35.41 -37.13
N ILE A 4 -13.85 34.78 -37.39
CA ILE A 4 -14.42 33.74 -36.54
C ILE A 4 -13.53 32.48 -36.56
N ILE A 5 -13.02 32.11 -37.75
CA ILE A 5 -12.14 30.95 -37.90
C ILE A 5 -10.85 31.15 -37.13
N PHE A 6 -10.24 32.33 -37.18
CA PHE A 6 -8.99 32.62 -36.46
C PHE A 6 -9.19 32.65 -34.94
N GLN A 7 -10.30 33.24 -34.46
CA GLN A 7 -10.63 33.21 -33.02
C GLN A 7 -10.93 31.77 -32.57
N ALA A 8 -11.65 30.97 -33.38
CA ALA A 8 -11.87 29.57 -33.08
C ALA A 8 -10.54 28.78 -33.00
N LEU A 9 -9.57 29.07 -33.88
CA LEU A 9 -8.27 28.45 -33.91
C LEU A 9 -7.46 28.65 -32.61
N GLU A 10 -7.65 29.79 -31.91
CA GLU A 10 -7.03 29.99 -30.58
C GLU A 10 -7.56 29.02 -29.54
N PHE A 11 -8.84 28.64 -29.60
CA PHE A 11 -9.45 27.68 -28.66
C PHE A 11 -9.19 26.21 -29.03
N THR A 12 -8.79 25.89 -30.26
CA THR A 12 -8.45 24.50 -30.64
C THR A 12 -7.29 23.92 -29.86
N VAL A 13 -6.47 24.77 -29.22
CA VAL A 13 -5.40 24.37 -28.33
C VAL A 13 -5.90 23.56 -27.11
N LEU A 14 -7.19 23.63 -26.79
CA LEU A 14 -7.81 22.76 -25.78
C LEU A 14 -7.71 21.27 -26.15
N ILE A 15 -7.68 20.93 -27.42
CA ILE A 15 -7.59 19.54 -27.89
C ILE A 15 -6.24 18.92 -27.52
N PRO A 16 -5.06 19.46 -27.93
CA PRO A 16 -3.78 18.93 -27.49
C PRO A 16 -3.57 19.08 -25.98
N GLY A 17 -4.15 20.10 -25.32
CA GLY A 17 -4.09 20.26 -23.87
C GLY A 17 -4.79 19.13 -23.13
N MET A 18 -6.02 18.81 -23.51
CA MET A 18 -6.76 17.70 -22.94
C MET A 18 -6.09 16.35 -23.26
N LEU A 19 -5.61 16.16 -24.49
CA LEU A 19 -4.87 14.94 -24.84
C LEU A 19 -3.68 14.74 -23.90
N LEU A 20 -2.87 15.78 -23.67
CA LEU A 20 -1.71 15.72 -22.79
C LEU A 20 -2.13 15.45 -21.33
N ALA A 21 -3.20 16.06 -20.85
CA ALA A 21 -3.70 15.82 -19.49
C ALA A 21 -4.20 14.39 -19.26
N TYR A 22 -4.74 13.74 -20.31
CA TYR A 22 -5.21 12.36 -20.21
C TYR A 22 -4.12 11.29 -20.36
N LEU A 23 -2.95 11.59 -20.93
CA LEU A 23 -1.87 10.61 -21.12
C LEU A 23 -1.44 9.93 -19.82
N PRO A 24 -1.14 10.66 -18.72
CA PRO A 24 -0.68 10.03 -17.48
C PRO A 24 -1.78 9.31 -16.68
N VAL A 25 -3.05 9.57 -16.98
CA VAL A 25 -4.20 9.02 -16.23
C VAL A 25 -5.03 8.02 -17.02
N ASN A 26 -4.49 7.53 -18.13
CA ASN A 26 -5.21 6.65 -19.06
C ASN A 26 -5.72 5.36 -18.42
N SER A 27 -5.01 4.80 -17.44
CA SER A 27 -5.42 3.62 -16.66
C SER A 27 -6.57 3.89 -15.68
N SER A 28 -6.74 5.14 -15.27
CA SER A 28 -7.71 5.57 -14.25
C SER A 28 -9.01 6.15 -14.83
N LEU A 29 -9.27 5.92 -16.11
CA LEU A 29 -10.48 6.38 -16.78
C LEU A 29 -11.71 5.60 -16.35
N LYS A 30 -12.87 6.28 -16.20
CA LYS A 30 -14.17 5.61 -15.97
C LYS A 30 -14.70 4.86 -17.18
N GLN A 31 -14.25 5.23 -18.40
CA GLN A 31 -14.67 4.65 -19.67
C GLN A 31 -13.47 4.20 -20.49
N LYS A 32 -13.68 3.29 -21.44
CA LYS A 32 -12.62 2.86 -22.37
C LYS A 32 -12.10 4.07 -23.17
N PRO A 33 -10.77 4.23 -23.34
CA PRO A 33 -10.16 5.41 -23.98
C PRO A 33 -10.76 5.72 -25.38
N LYS A 34 -10.98 4.68 -26.19
CA LYS A 34 -11.60 4.84 -27.53
C LYS A 34 -12.98 5.48 -27.47
N LYS A 35 -13.83 5.05 -26.52
CA LYS A 35 -15.18 5.60 -26.35
C LYS A 35 -15.13 7.05 -25.85
N MET A 36 -14.20 7.35 -24.96
CA MET A 36 -14.01 8.70 -24.44
C MET A 36 -13.58 9.67 -25.53
N ILE A 37 -12.58 9.32 -26.35
CA ILE A 37 -12.09 10.14 -27.47
C ILE A 37 -13.22 10.39 -28.47
N ALA A 38 -14.03 9.39 -28.76
CA ALA A 38 -15.10 9.47 -29.76
C ALA A 38 -16.16 10.55 -29.46
N TRP A 39 -16.49 10.82 -28.18
CA TRP A 39 -17.45 11.87 -27.84
C TRP A 39 -16.78 13.18 -27.39
N MET A 40 -15.60 13.10 -26.79
CA MET A 40 -14.90 14.29 -26.27
C MET A 40 -14.29 15.14 -27.37
N LEU A 41 -13.67 14.53 -28.39
CA LEU A 41 -13.05 15.26 -29.46
C LEU A 41 -14.07 16.13 -30.26
N PRO A 42 -15.23 15.60 -30.69
CA PRO A 42 -16.27 16.44 -31.28
C PRO A 42 -16.76 17.55 -30.34
N LEU A 43 -16.92 17.24 -29.06
CA LEU A 43 -17.34 18.23 -28.05
C LEU A 43 -16.34 19.39 -27.95
N LEU A 44 -15.03 19.10 -27.86
CA LEU A 44 -13.99 20.13 -27.81
C LEU A 44 -13.93 20.98 -29.07
N VAL A 45 -14.15 20.36 -30.24
CA VAL A 45 -14.27 21.11 -31.53
C VAL A 45 -15.46 22.05 -31.49
N ILE A 46 -16.65 21.57 -31.10
CA ILE A 46 -17.85 22.39 -30.99
C ILE A 46 -17.63 23.56 -30.01
N ILE A 47 -17.05 23.29 -28.85
CA ILE A 47 -16.70 24.29 -27.83
C ILE A 47 -15.75 25.36 -28.43
N SER A 48 -14.72 24.93 -29.16
CA SER A 48 -13.75 25.86 -29.78
C SER A 48 -14.40 26.77 -30.77
N PHE A 49 -15.24 26.24 -31.66
CA PHE A 49 -15.94 27.05 -32.67
C PHE A 49 -17.02 27.93 -32.05
N SER A 50 -17.79 27.45 -31.09
CA SER A 50 -18.81 28.27 -30.39
C SER A 50 -18.17 29.43 -29.62
N SER A 51 -17.03 29.18 -28.95
CA SER A 51 -16.27 30.21 -28.25
C SER A 51 -15.73 31.27 -29.20
N GLY A 52 -15.20 30.88 -30.36
CA GLY A 52 -14.78 31.81 -31.42
C GLY A 52 -15.94 32.66 -31.98
N PHE A 53 -17.11 32.06 -32.16
CA PHE A 53 -18.33 32.74 -32.58
C PHE A 53 -18.78 33.76 -31.54
N VAL A 54 -18.81 33.40 -30.24
CA VAL A 54 -19.18 34.30 -29.14
C VAL A 54 -18.20 35.46 -29.03
N CYS A 55 -16.88 35.24 -29.10
CA CYS A 55 -15.87 36.29 -29.14
C CYS A 55 -16.14 37.28 -30.25
N ASN A 56 -16.41 36.81 -31.47
CA ASN A 56 -16.64 37.67 -32.60
C ASN A 56 -17.98 38.41 -32.52
N ARG A 57 -19.05 37.78 -32.04
CA ARG A 57 -20.40 38.38 -31.97
C ARG A 57 -20.51 39.47 -30.91
N PHE A 58 -19.84 39.29 -29.77
CA PHE A 58 -19.92 40.19 -28.62
C PHE A 58 -18.67 41.10 -28.48
N HIS A 59 -17.73 41.02 -29.43
CA HIS A 59 -16.46 41.76 -29.40
C HIS A 59 -15.65 41.53 -28.11
N LEU A 60 -15.78 40.33 -27.51
CA LEU A 60 -15.07 39.96 -26.30
C LEU A 60 -13.63 39.56 -26.61
N SER A 61 -12.72 39.86 -25.68
CA SER A 61 -11.36 39.34 -25.80
C SER A 61 -11.34 37.80 -25.54
N THR A 62 -10.54 37.07 -26.29
CA THR A 62 -10.37 35.61 -26.11
C THR A 62 -9.98 35.23 -24.68
N ARG A 63 -9.29 36.11 -23.95
CA ARG A 63 -8.90 35.93 -22.55
C ARG A 63 -10.10 35.83 -21.60
N MET A 64 -11.15 36.61 -21.82
CA MET A 64 -12.35 36.64 -20.95
C MET A 64 -13.12 35.30 -21.04
N ILE A 65 -13.09 34.65 -22.21
CA ILE A 65 -13.79 33.39 -22.43
C ILE A 65 -12.90 32.20 -22.05
N LEU A 66 -11.57 32.33 -22.17
CA LEU A 66 -10.63 31.25 -21.91
C LEU A 66 -10.69 30.76 -20.46
N LEU A 67 -10.75 31.65 -19.46
CA LEU A 67 -10.77 31.25 -18.05
C LEU A 67 -12.00 30.41 -17.66
N PRO A 68 -13.26 30.85 -17.96
CA PRO A 68 -14.44 30.04 -17.75
C PRO A 68 -14.38 28.69 -18.50
N LEU A 69 -13.80 28.73 -19.70
CA LEU A 69 -13.67 27.53 -20.54
C LEU A 69 -12.68 26.51 -19.97
N LEU A 70 -11.55 26.97 -19.45
CA LEU A 70 -10.60 26.10 -18.74
C LEU A 70 -11.24 25.47 -17.49
N PHE A 71 -12.06 26.22 -16.77
CA PHE A 71 -12.78 25.67 -15.62
C PHE A 71 -13.81 24.61 -16.04
N LEU A 72 -14.57 24.86 -17.12
CA LEU A 72 -15.52 23.90 -17.66
C LEU A 72 -14.81 22.61 -18.13
N THR A 73 -13.71 22.74 -18.87
CA THR A 73 -12.92 21.59 -19.34
C THR A 73 -12.27 20.83 -18.20
N PHE A 74 -11.89 21.50 -17.11
CA PHE A 74 -11.43 20.85 -15.88
C PHE A 74 -12.53 20.01 -15.22
N ILE A 75 -13.77 20.55 -15.13
CA ILE A 75 -14.92 19.78 -14.58
C ILE A 75 -15.16 18.52 -15.42
N LEU A 76 -15.14 18.66 -16.75
CA LEU A 76 -15.29 17.51 -17.66
C LEU A 76 -14.15 16.48 -17.47
N TYR A 77 -12.92 16.96 -17.33
CA TYR A 77 -11.76 16.13 -17.07
C TYR A 77 -11.93 15.34 -15.76
N GLN A 78 -12.25 16.00 -14.66
CA GLN A 78 -12.45 15.37 -13.35
C GLN A 78 -13.63 14.39 -13.36
N ALA A 79 -14.72 14.70 -14.05
CA ALA A 79 -15.89 13.83 -14.13
C ALA A 79 -15.61 12.46 -14.79
N THR A 80 -14.62 12.41 -15.69
CA THR A 80 -14.23 11.19 -16.42
C THR A 80 -13.20 10.32 -15.70
N LEU A 81 -12.60 10.78 -14.59
CA LEU A 81 -11.50 10.14 -13.87
C LEU A 81 -11.92 9.48 -12.56
N ARG A 82 -11.15 8.48 -12.13
CA ARG A 82 -11.27 7.78 -10.84
C ARG A 82 -10.11 8.10 -9.88
N ILE A 83 -9.42 9.21 -10.08
CA ILE A 83 -8.29 9.64 -9.24
C ILE A 83 -8.70 10.73 -8.26
N SER A 84 -7.85 10.99 -7.25
CA SER A 84 -8.06 12.06 -6.28
C SER A 84 -8.04 13.43 -6.96
N LEU A 85 -8.81 14.37 -6.39
CA LEU A 85 -8.91 15.73 -6.91
C LEU A 85 -7.52 16.41 -7.01
N TRP A 86 -6.65 16.20 -6.03
CA TRP A 86 -5.32 16.82 -6.00
C TRP A 86 -4.41 16.35 -7.13
N LYS A 87 -4.45 15.05 -7.48
CA LYS A 87 -3.71 14.51 -8.63
C LYS A 87 -4.21 15.13 -9.94
N SER A 88 -5.52 15.17 -10.14
CA SER A 88 -6.10 15.72 -11.37
C SER A 88 -5.91 17.23 -11.52
N VAL A 89 -6.09 18.01 -10.44
CA VAL A 89 -5.81 19.45 -10.42
C VAL A 89 -4.36 19.74 -10.78
N SER A 90 -3.42 19.01 -10.14
CA SER A 90 -1.99 19.22 -10.37
C SER A 90 -1.58 18.96 -11.82
N ILE A 91 -2.05 17.84 -12.41
CA ILE A 91 -1.75 17.50 -13.80
C ILE A 91 -2.36 18.52 -14.76
N TYR A 92 -3.62 18.88 -14.54
CA TYR A 92 -4.32 19.83 -15.39
C TYR A 92 -3.66 21.23 -15.36
N LEU A 93 -3.34 21.74 -14.17
CA LEU A 93 -2.66 23.03 -14.00
C LEU A 93 -1.23 23.00 -14.58
N ALA A 94 -0.54 21.86 -14.50
CA ALA A 94 0.76 21.69 -15.13
C ALA A 94 0.70 21.90 -16.65
N VAL A 95 -0.28 21.29 -17.31
CA VAL A 95 -0.52 21.49 -18.76
C VAL A 95 -0.88 22.93 -19.05
N CYS A 96 -1.77 23.55 -18.26
CA CYS A 96 -2.15 24.95 -18.43
C CYS A 96 -0.96 25.90 -18.26
N ALA A 97 -0.03 25.65 -17.33
CA ALA A 97 1.16 26.47 -17.12
C ALA A 97 2.10 26.44 -18.33
N VAL A 98 2.38 25.25 -18.87
CA VAL A 98 3.20 25.11 -20.08
C VAL A 98 2.55 25.81 -21.27
N PHE A 99 1.26 25.58 -21.47
CA PHE A 99 0.54 26.18 -22.59
C PHE A 99 0.40 27.70 -22.45
N SER A 100 0.33 28.23 -21.23
CA SER A 100 0.36 29.70 -21.01
C SER A 100 1.71 30.28 -21.44
N CYS A 101 2.83 29.58 -21.21
CA CYS A 101 4.14 30.00 -21.69
C CYS A 101 4.24 29.94 -23.22
N PHE A 102 3.68 28.92 -23.87
CA PHE A 102 3.62 28.84 -25.33
C PHE A 102 2.73 29.88 -25.93
N ASN A 103 1.65 30.27 -25.28
CA ASN A 103 0.83 31.43 -25.69
C ASN A 103 1.67 32.71 -25.73
N SER A 104 2.46 32.94 -24.68
CA SER A 104 3.36 34.11 -24.59
C SER A 104 4.48 34.05 -25.65
N LEU A 105 5.05 32.88 -25.89
CA LEU A 105 6.07 32.69 -26.92
C LEU A 105 5.51 32.89 -28.33
N ALA A 106 4.31 32.35 -28.62
CA ALA A 106 3.66 32.53 -29.91
C ALA A 106 3.32 33.98 -30.19
N ARG A 107 2.95 34.78 -29.18
CA ARG A 107 2.74 36.21 -29.30
C ARG A 107 4.05 36.95 -29.65
N ALA A 108 5.15 36.60 -28.96
CA ALA A 108 6.45 37.19 -29.21
C ALA A 108 6.95 36.87 -30.63
N THR A 109 6.86 35.62 -31.04
CA THR A 109 7.30 35.17 -32.40
C THR A 109 6.41 35.78 -33.50
N SER A 110 5.11 35.85 -33.28
CA SER A 110 4.20 36.52 -34.21
C SER A 110 4.54 37.99 -34.37
N ALA A 111 4.84 38.71 -33.26
CA ALA A 111 5.25 40.11 -33.30
C ALA A 111 6.59 40.28 -34.05
N MET A 112 7.54 39.37 -33.91
CA MET A 112 8.81 39.41 -34.67
C MET A 112 8.59 39.24 -36.18
N LEU A 113 7.72 38.29 -36.57
CA LEU A 113 7.45 38.01 -37.97
C LEU A 113 6.66 39.14 -38.64
N SER A 114 5.77 39.84 -37.93
CA SER A 114 4.94 40.93 -38.42
C SER A 114 5.67 42.26 -38.45
N PHE A 115 6.89 42.37 -37.92
CA PHE A 115 7.65 43.61 -37.82
C PHE A 115 8.05 44.19 -39.19
N ASN A 116 8.13 43.36 -40.24
CA ASN A 116 8.59 43.70 -41.57
C ASN A 116 7.46 43.89 -42.62
N SER A 117 6.20 43.79 -42.24
CA SER A 117 5.06 43.88 -43.18
C SER A 117 4.12 45.05 -42.87
N GLU A 118 3.87 45.90 -43.86
CA GLU A 118 2.95 47.06 -43.70
C GLU A 118 1.45 46.68 -43.55
N GLU A 119 1.04 45.45 -43.86
CA GLU A 119 -0.32 44.89 -43.64
C GLU A 119 -0.55 44.37 -42.22
N GLN A 120 -0.19 45.13 -41.23
CA GLN A 120 0.21 44.67 -39.88
C GLN A 120 -0.94 44.24 -38.94
N ALA A 121 -2.17 44.60 -39.15
CA ALA A 121 -3.21 44.33 -38.15
C ALA A 121 -3.97 43.02 -38.36
N PHE A 122 -4.09 42.53 -39.57
CA PHE A 122 -4.91 41.36 -39.93
C PHE A 122 -4.11 40.07 -40.09
N SER A 123 -2.85 40.16 -40.60
CA SER A 123 -1.96 38.99 -40.77
C SER A 123 -1.37 38.47 -39.46
N GLY A 124 -1.08 39.37 -38.52
CA GLY A 124 -0.49 39.01 -37.23
C GLY A 124 -1.39 38.12 -36.35
N PHE A 125 -2.69 38.26 -36.44
CA PHE A 125 -3.64 37.46 -35.65
C PHE A 125 -3.75 36.02 -36.13
N SER A 126 -3.66 35.79 -37.44
CA SER A 126 -3.66 34.44 -38.01
C SER A 126 -2.38 33.66 -37.74
N VAL A 127 -1.23 34.32 -37.81
CA VAL A 127 0.08 33.75 -37.56
C VAL A 127 0.23 33.31 -36.09
N PHE A 128 -0.23 34.17 -35.17
CA PHE A 128 -0.21 33.82 -33.73
C PHE A 128 -0.97 32.53 -33.41
N ALA A 129 -2.22 32.39 -33.87
CA ALA A 129 -3.05 31.23 -33.55
C ALA A 129 -2.46 29.92 -34.11
N VAL A 130 -1.87 30.01 -35.33
CA VAL A 130 -1.19 28.84 -35.94
C VAL A 130 0.08 28.46 -35.17
N LEU A 131 0.94 29.46 -34.86
CA LEU A 131 2.17 29.20 -34.11
C LEU A 131 1.87 28.62 -32.72
N TYR A 132 0.85 29.13 -32.05
CA TYR A 132 0.45 28.62 -30.75
C TYR A 132 0.06 27.13 -30.79
N ASN A 133 -0.78 26.75 -31.75
CA ASN A 133 -1.16 25.35 -31.95
C ASN A 133 0.06 24.47 -32.32
N ILE A 134 0.96 24.95 -33.18
CA ILE A 134 2.18 24.23 -33.55
C ILE A 134 3.04 23.95 -32.32
N PHE A 135 3.32 24.96 -31.50
CA PHE A 135 4.12 24.77 -30.27
C PHE A 135 3.47 23.76 -29.32
N CYS A 136 2.16 23.83 -29.12
CA CYS A 136 1.45 22.91 -28.26
C CYS A 136 1.48 21.46 -28.79
N ILE A 137 1.28 21.25 -30.09
CA ILE A 137 1.31 19.93 -30.72
C ILE A 137 2.71 19.33 -30.68
N LEU A 138 3.74 20.12 -31.03
CA LEU A 138 5.14 19.67 -30.95
C LEU A 138 5.52 19.27 -29.53
N PHE A 139 5.08 20.01 -28.53
CA PHE A 139 5.32 19.69 -27.13
C PHE A 139 4.60 18.39 -26.72
N VAL A 140 3.36 18.17 -27.11
CA VAL A 140 2.64 16.92 -26.87
C VAL A 140 3.39 15.74 -27.45
N ILE A 141 3.90 15.84 -28.67
CA ILE A 141 4.69 14.77 -29.32
C ILE A 141 5.98 14.51 -28.55
N LEU A 142 6.69 15.57 -28.14
CA LEU A 142 7.95 15.46 -27.40
C LEU A 142 7.77 14.79 -26.02
N ILE A 143 6.71 15.17 -25.30
CA ILE A 143 6.44 14.70 -23.94
C ILE A 143 5.61 13.40 -23.92
N TRP A 144 5.16 12.89 -25.05
CA TRP A 144 4.31 11.70 -25.13
C TRP A 144 4.84 10.52 -24.31
N HIS A 145 6.10 10.15 -24.55
CA HIS A 145 6.71 8.99 -23.90
C HIS A 145 6.84 9.18 -22.36
N PRO A 146 7.45 10.27 -21.84
CA PRO A 146 7.53 10.46 -20.38
C PRO A 146 6.16 10.64 -19.72
N ALA A 147 5.18 11.27 -20.37
CA ALA A 147 3.84 11.43 -19.82
C ALA A 147 3.08 10.10 -19.70
N SER A 148 3.22 9.22 -20.70
CA SER A 148 2.50 7.94 -20.74
C SER A 148 3.13 6.82 -19.89
N HIS A 149 4.39 6.95 -19.47
CA HIS A 149 5.11 5.95 -18.67
C HIS A 149 5.49 6.51 -17.30
N VAL A 150 6.43 7.44 -17.26
CA VAL A 150 6.99 7.92 -15.98
C VAL A 150 5.96 8.64 -15.12
N VAL A 151 5.21 9.60 -15.70
CA VAL A 151 4.18 10.33 -14.93
C VAL A 151 3.00 9.43 -14.60
N LYS A 152 2.67 8.49 -15.47
CA LYS A 152 1.63 7.48 -15.21
C LYS A 152 1.97 6.64 -13.97
N ASP A 153 3.17 6.08 -13.90
CA ASP A 153 3.62 5.27 -12.75
C ASP A 153 3.56 6.08 -11.45
N MET A 154 3.90 7.37 -11.50
CA MET A 154 3.79 8.28 -10.36
C MET A 154 2.34 8.55 -9.93
N VAL A 155 1.40 8.60 -10.87
CA VAL A 155 -0.03 8.80 -10.57
C VAL A 155 -0.63 7.55 -9.92
N GLU A 156 -0.20 6.37 -10.36
CA GLU A 156 -0.64 5.08 -9.81
C GLU A 156 -0.05 4.80 -8.42
N ASP A 157 1.10 5.39 -8.09
CA ASP A 157 1.74 5.20 -6.79
C ASP A 157 0.98 5.95 -5.67
N GLU A 158 0.47 5.18 -4.69
CA GLU A 158 -0.23 5.74 -3.52
C GLU A 158 0.72 6.40 -2.52
N ASN A 159 1.99 6.02 -2.49
CA ASN A 159 2.98 6.54 -1.55
C ASN A 159 3.38 7.99 -1.87
N LEU A 160 3.17 8.43 -3.11
CA LEU A 160 3.41 9.80 -3.54
C LEU A 160 2.20 10.74 -3.31
N ALA A 161 1.15 10.28 -2.62
CA ALA A 161 -0.06 11.07 -2.41
C ALA A 161 0.20 12.45 -1.80
N GLN A 162 1.15 12.56 -0.86
CA GLN A 162 1.48 13.81 -0.18
C GLN A 162 2.15 14.84 -1.10
N THR A 163 2.92 14.42 -2.10
CA THR A 163 3.62 15.34 -3.02
C THR A 163 2.64 16.10 -3.91
N TRP A 164 1.50 15.50 -4.25
CA TRP A 164 0.48 16.12 -5.08
C TRP A 164 -0.22 17.32 -4.42
N TYR A 165 -0.18 17.44 -3.09
CA TYR A 165 -0.74 18.61 -2.37
C TYR A 165 0.06 19.89 -2.58
N VAL A 166 1.31 19.81 -3.01
CA VAL A 166 2.18 20.99 -3.21
C VAL A 166 2.46 21.24 -4.69
N PHE A 167 2.32 20.20 -5.52
CA PHE A 167 2.74 20.24 -6.92
C PHE A 167 2.00 21.29 -7.77
N TRP A 168 0.76 21.64 -7.46
CA TRP A 168 -0.05 22.63 -8.17
C TRP A 168 0.40 24.08 -7.95
N VAL A 169 1.19 24.37 -6.90
CA VAL A 169 1.54 25.73 -6.48
C VAL A 169 2.36 26.44 -7.55
N LEU A 170 3.43 25.80 -8.05
CA LEU A 170 4.28 26.42 -9.07
C LEU A 170 3.55 26.65 -10.40
N PRO A 171 2.78 25.70 -10.96
CA PRO A 171 1.92 25.95 -12.11
C PRO A 171 1.03 27.18 -11.96
N VAL A 172 0.36 27.34 -10.81
CA VAL A 172 -0.50 28.51 -10.57
C VAL A 172 0.30 29.82 -10.57
N LEU A 173 1.46 29.84 -9.93
CA LEU A 173 2.35 31.01 -9.94
C LEU A 173 2.78 31.39 -11.36
N ILE A 174 3.15 30.41 -12.19
CA ILE A 174 3.57 30.66 -13.57
C ILE A 174 2.40 31.17 -14.42
N ILE A 175 1.21 30.60 -14.27
CA ILE A 175 0.01 31.10 -14.95
C ILE A 175 -0.26 32.53 -14.52
N GLY A 176 -0.21 32.83 -13.23
CA GLY A 176 -0.40 34.17 -12.70
C GLY A 176 0.62 35.20 -13.26
N LEU A 177 1.90 34.82 -13.26
CA LEU A 177 2.98 35.65 -13.85
C LEU A 177 2.76 35.87 -15.35
N ASN A 178 2.40 34.84 -16.11
CA ASN A 178 2.09 35.00 -17.53
C ASN A 178 0.90 35.95 -17.78
N LEU A 179 -0.16 35.85 -16.95
CA LEU A 179 -1.31 36.78 -17.07
C LEU A 179 -0.93 38.25 -16.87
N VAL A 180 -0.02 38.51 -15.93
CA VAL A 180 0.50 39.86 -15.67
C VAL A 180 1.44 40.35 -16.77
N LEU A 181 2.30 39.44 -17.28
CA LEU A 181 3.29 39.76 -18.30
C LEU A 181 2.70 40.02 -19.70
N ILE A 182 1.53 39.41 -20.00
CA ILE A 182 0.90 39.62 -21.32
C ILE A 182 0.45 41.09 -21.45
N PRO A 183 1.01 41.86 -22.39
CA PRO A 183 0.65 43.27 -22.56
C PRO A 183 -0.83 43.43 -22.86
N LYS A 184 -1.44 44.50 -22.30
CA LYS A 184 -2.86 44.84 -22.53
C LYS A 184 -3.10 45.17 -24.01
N TYR A 185 -2.12 45.82 -24.64
CA TYR A 185 -2.16 46.23 -26.05
C TYR A 185 -1.05 45.55 -26.84
N ASN A 186 -1.36 44.89 -27.95
CA ASN A 186 -0.39 44.20 -28.80
C ASN A 186 0.65 45.19 -29.39
N THR A 187 0.28 46.46 -29.56
CA THR A 187 1.19 47.51 -30.05
C THR A 187 2.45 47.70 -29.21
N ILE A 188 2.43 47.37 -27.91
CA ILE A 188 3.59 47.48 -27.03
C ILE A 188 4.65 46.46 -27.43
N LEU A 189 4.27 45.26 -27.93
CA LEU A 189 5.19 44.22 -28.38
C LEU A 189 5.96 44.61 -29.64
N TYR A 190 5.50 45.58 -30.42
CA TYR A 190 6.22 46.08 -31.61
C TYR A 190 7.39 47.01 -31.25
N THR A 191 7.61 47.35 -29.99
CA THR A 191 8.81 48.07 -29.55
C THR A 191 9.96 47.05 -29.31
N GLN A 192 11.02 47.11 -30.14
CA GLN A 192 12.13 46.14 -30.11
C GLN A 192 12.73 45.88 -28.72
N ARG A 193 12.87 46.94 -27.91
CA ARG A 193 13.44 46.82 -26.57
C ARG A 193 12.53 46.05 -25.64
N PHE A 194 11.24 46.26 -25.72
CA PHE A 194 10.23 45.57 -24.90
C PHE A 194 10.10 44.10 -25.32
N LEU A 195 10.07 43.84 -26.63
CA LEU A 195 9.99 42.47 -27.18
C LEU A 195 11.15 41.58 -26.75
N ARG A 196 12.40 42.10 -26.77
CA ARG A 196 13.57 41.35 -26.32
C ARG A 196 13.46 40.98 -24.84
N GLY A 197 13.11 41.92 -23.96
CA GLY A 197 12.89 41.68 -22.55
C GLY A 197 11.78 40.66 -22.30
N TYR A 198 10.67 40.75 -23.01
CA TYR A 198 9.56 39.82 -22.92
C TYR A 198 9.96 38.39 -23.30
N ILE A 199 10.70 38.23 -24.41
CA ILE A 199 11.19 36.93 -24.86
C ILE A 199 12.12 36.28 -23.79
N VAL A 200 13.04 37.07 -23.23
CA VAL A 200 13.97 36.55 -22.17
C VAL A 200 13.16 36.08 -20.95
N ILE A 201 12.16 36.81 -20.52
CA ILE A 201 11.32 36.41 -19.37
C ILE A 201 10.54 35.14 -19.68
N VAL A 202 9.94 35.01 -20.88
CA VAL A 202 9.20 33.79 -21.25
C VAL A 202 10.09 32.57 -21.29
N TYR A 203 11.33 32.71 -21.86
CA TYR A 203 12.29 31.59 -21.83
C TYR A 203 12.75 31.25 -20.41
N ALA A 204 12.94 32.25 -19.55
CA ALA A 204 13.28 32.01 -18.14
C ALA A 204 12.17 31.26 -17.43
N LEU A 205 10.88 31.61 -17.64
CA LEU A 205 9.74 30.89 -17.08
C LEU A 205 9.64 29.45 -17.59
N LEU A 206 9.87 29.21 -18.88
CA LEU A 206 9.91 27.86 -19.45
C LEU A 206 11.07 27.04 -18.87
N LEU A 207 12.24 27.66 -18.67
CA LEU A 207 13.39 26.98 -18.07
C LEU A 207 13.10 26.60 -16.60
N ILE A 208 12.54 27.52 -15.81
CA ILE A 208 12.16 27.25 -14.41
C ILE A 208 11.14 26.10 -14.35
N LEU A 209 10.16 26.11 -15.23
CA LEU A 209 9.16 25.05 -15.31
C LEU A 209 9.77 23.70 -15.70
N ALA A 210 10.67 23.69 -16.69
CA ALA A 210 11.38 22.48 -17.11
C ALA A 210 12.27 21.92 -15.99
N LEU A 211 13.04 22.78 -15.30
CA LEU A 211 13.86 22.37 -14.15
C LEU A 211 13.01 21.80 -13.01
N PHE A 212 11.88 22.43 -12.71
CA PHE A 212 10.98 21.95 -11.69
C PHE A 212 10.42 20.56 -12.02
N TYR A 213 9.94 20.34 -13.24
CA TYR A 213 9.41 19.05 -13.64
C TYR A 213 10.49 17.98 -13.70
N THR A 214 11.70 18.28 -14.18
CA THR A 214 12.80 17.31 -14.16
C THR A 214 13.22 16.95 -12.74
N MET A 215 13.30 17.92 -11.83
CA MET A 215 13.60 17.67 -10.42
C MET A 215 12.50 16.84 -9.76
N PHE A 216 11.23 17.12 -10.06
CA PHE A 216 10.10 16.33 -9.55
C PHE A 216 10.15 14.87 -10.03
N LEU A 217 10.42 14.64 -11.33
CA LEU A 217 10.58 13.30 -11.89
C LEU A 217 11.77 12.55 -11.27
N MET A 218 12.89 13.24 -11.05
CA MET A 218 14.05 12.65 -10.36
C MET A 218 13.71 12.25 -8.92
N MET A 219 13.05 13.14 -8.19
CA MET A 219 12.66 12.87 -6.80
C MET A 219 11.72 11.67 -6.70
N ALA A 220 10.74 11.56 -7.60
CA ALA A 220 9.83 10.43 -7.65
C ALA A 220 10.57 9.11 -7.93
N ASN A 221 11.50 9.11 -8.90
CA ASN A 221 12.32 7.93 -9.18
C ASN A 221 13.20 7.52 -7.98
N ILE A 222 13.77 8.48 -7.26
CA ILE A 222 14.56 8.22 -6.05
C ILE A 222 13.68 7.61 -4.95
N LEU A 223 12.49 8.15 -4.72
CA LEU A 223 11.55 7.62 -3.72
C LEU A 223 11.14 6.19 -4.05
N ASN A 224 10.78 5.90 -5.29
CA ASN A 224 10.44 4.54 -5.74
C ASN A 224 11.60 3.57 -5.56
N LYS A 225 12.82 4.00 -5.91
CA LYS A 225 14.02 3.18 -5.73
C LYS A 225 14.30 2.89 -4.25
N ASN A 226 14.17 3.90 -3.40
CA ASN A 226 14.38 3.76 -1.96
C ASN A 226 13.36 2.80 -1.33
N GLN A 227 12.10 2.86 -1.75
CA GLN A 227 11.07 1.93 -1.27
C GLN A 227 11.37 0.48 -1.68
N LYS A 228 11.77 0.25 -2.94
CA LYS A 228 12.19 -1.09 -3.39
C LYS A 228 13.36 -1.62 -2.57
N LEU A 229 14.37 -0.78 -2.33
CA LEU A 229 15.53 -1.14 -1.50
C LEU A 229 15.12 -1.44 -0.04
N GLN A 230 14.19 -0.69 0.53
CA GLN A 230 13.66 -0.98 1.88
C GLN A 230 12.92 -2.31 1.95
N GLN A 231 12.11 -2.63 0.94
CA GLN A 231 11.42 -3.93 0.85
C GLN A 231 12.42 -5.08 0.71
N GLU A 232 13.44 -4.93 -0.12
CA GLU A 232 14.51 -5.92 -0.31
C GLU A 232 15.31 -6.13 0.99
N ASN A 233 15.70 -5.05 1.67
CA ASN A 233 16.38 -5.14 2.95
C ASN A 233 15.52 -5.82 4.02
N LEU A 234 14.22 -5.53 4.08
CA LEU A 234 13.30 -6.22 4.99
C LEU A 234 13.21 -7.71 4.66
N PHE A 235 13.13 -8.07 3.39
CA PHE A 235 13.12 -9.47 2.97
C PHE A 235 14.40 -10.21 3.36
N LEU A 236 15.57 -9.59 3.14
CA LEU A 236 16.86 -10.14 3.53
C LEU A 236 16.98 -10.32 5.04
N SER A 237 16.52 -9.35 5.84
CA SER A 237 16.55 -9.46 7.31
C SER A 237 15.69 -10.62 7.83
N VAL A 238 14.51 -10.84 7.23
CA VAL A 238 13.65 -12.00 7.58
C VAL A 238 14.31 -13.31 7.18
N GLN A 239 14.99 -13.37 6.04
CA GLN A 239 15.73 -14.59 5.64
C GLN A 239 16.89 -14.89 6.59
N GLN A 240 17.63 -13.84 7.01
CA GLN A 240 18.72 -14.00 7.97
C GLN A 240 18.21 -14.49 9.32
N GLU A 241 17.12 -13.93 9.85
CA GLU A 241 16.49 -14.41 11.10
C GLU A 241 16.09 -15.89 10.99
N ARG A 242 15.51 -16.30 9.86
CA ARG A 242 15.17 -17.72 9.63
C ARG A 242 16.39 -18.61 9.60
N TYR A 243 17.47 -18.17 8.96
CA TYR A 243 18.72 -18.92 8.91
C TYR A 243 19.35 -19.09 10.30
N GLU A 244 19.36 -18.03 11.12
CA GLU A 244 19.87 -18.07 12.49
C GLU A 244 19.04 -19.02 13.37
N ASN A 245 17.70 -18.95 13.26
CA ASN A 245 16.79 -19.86 13.97
C ASN A 245 17.01 -21.33 13.55
N LEU A 246 17.17 -21.58 12.26
CA LEU A 246 17.46 -22.94 11.76
C LEU A 246 18.81 -23.45 12.27
N ARG A 247 19.84 -22.60 12.26
CA ARG A 247 21.17 -22.94 12.79
C ARG A 247 21.12 -23.28 14.27
N SER A 248 20.39 -22.48 15.06
CA SER A 248 20.17 -22.76 16.50
C SER A 248 19.50 -24.12 16.71
N ALA A 249 18.42 -24.40 15.98
CA ALA A 249 17.70 -25.66 16.07
C ALA A 249 18.57 -26.87 15.68
N ILE A 250 19.43 -26.72 14.66
CA ILE A 250 20.38 -27.76 14.27
C ILE A 250 21.39 -27.99 15.38
N GLU A 251 21.92 -26.96 16.02
CA GLU A 251 22.89 -27.12 17.11
C GLU A 251 22.24 -27.74 18.36
N GLU A 252 21.03 -27.32 18.72
CA GLU A 252 20.23 -27.94 19.79
C GLU A 252 19.98 -29.43 19.52
N ALA A 253 19.58 -29.77 18.28
CA ALA A 253 19.38 -31.19 17.90
C ALA A 253 20.69 -32.00 17.92
N ARG A 254 21.83 -31.38 17.58
CA ARG A 254 23.16 -32.00 17.67
C ARG A 254 23.55 -32.27 19.12
N GLN A 255 23.32 -31.29 19.99
CA GLN A 255 23.56 -31.43 21.43
C GLN A 255 22.71 -32.53 22.03
N ALA A 256 21.41 -32.54 21.80
CA ALA A 256 20.50 -33.56 22.28
C ALA A 256 20.92 -34.99 21.81
N ARG A 257 21.33 -35.12 20.54
CA ARG A 257 21.82 -36.38 19.99
C ARG A 257 23.13 -36.82 20.65
N HIS A 258 24.02 -35.88 20.97
CA HIS A 258 25.26 -36.17 21.71
C HIS A 258 24.93 -36.69 23.11
N ASP A 259 24.02 -36.04 23.82
CA ASP A 259 23.63 -36.41 25.19
C ASP A 259 22.95 -37.79 25.23
N ILE A 260 22.04 -38.06 24.27
CA ILE A 260 21.44 -39.40 24.12
C ILE A 260 22.52 -40.47 23.87
N ARG A 261 23.49 -40.20 22.99
CA ARG A 261 24.60 -41.14 22.73
C ARG A 261 25.38 -41.41 24.02
N HIS A 262 25.66 -40.39 24.83
CA HIS A 262 26.36 -40.52 26.08
C HIS A 262 25.60 -41.41 27.06
N HIS A 263 24.28 -41.24 27.18
CA HIS A 263 23.43 -42.14 27.99
C HIS A 263 23.46 -43.57 27.51
N PHE A 264 23.42 -43.85 26.20
CA PHE A 264 23.50 -45.19 25.66
C PHE A 264 24.87 -45.84 25.91
N VAL A 265 25.96 -45.09 25.79
CA VAL A 265 27.31 -45.59 26.11
C VAL A 265 27.41 -46.00 27.58
N GLN A 266 26.91 -45.17 28.50
CA GLN A 266 26.91 -45.52 29.93
C GLN A 266 26.05 -46.75 30.25
N LEU A 267 24.87 -46.84 29.63
CA LEU A 267 24.01 -48.02 29.78
C LEU A 267 24.69 -49.30 29.24
N SER A 268 25.41 -49.23 28.12
CA SER A 268 26.17 -50.38 27.57
C SER A 268 27.27 -50.85 28.51
N VAL A 269 28.03 -49.93 29.11
CA VAL A 269 29.07 -50.27 30.08
C VAL A 269 28.47 -50.92 31.33
N LEU A 270 27.36 -50.41 31.86
CA LEU A 270 26.68 -51.02 33.01
C LEU A 270 26.07 -52.39 32.68
N ALA A 271 25.68 -52.62 31.44
CA ALA A 271 25.15 -53.88 30.96
C ALA A 271 26.27 -54.98 30.82
N GLU A 272 27.46 -54.58 30.36
CA GLU A 272 28.64 -55.43 30.27
C GLU A 272 29.12 -55.93 31.66
N ASP A 273 28.98 -55.03 32.68
CA ASP A 273 29.27 -55.38 34.08
C ASP A 273 28.22 -56.28 34.69
N GLY A 274 27.13 -56.62 34.02
CA GLY A 274 26.09 -57.58 34.48
C GLY A 274 25.26 -57.01 35.68
N ASN A 275 25.38 -55.76 36.05
CA ASN A 275 24.80 -55.20 37.24
C ASN A 275 23.42 -54.53 36.96
N LEU A 276 22.37 -55.35 37.04
CA LEU A 276 21.00 -54.94 36.73
C LEU A 276 20.46 -53.84 37.68
N GLU A 277 20.90 -53.85 38.94
CA GLU A 277 20.50 -52.82 39.93
C GLU A 277 21.05 -51.43 39.54
N LYS A 278 22.33 -51.33 39.16
CA LYS A 278 22.93 -50.13 38.75
C LYS A 278 22.31 -49.58 37.44
N ILE A 279 21.88 -50.44 36.54
CA ILE A 279 21.15 -50.02 35.33
C ILE A 279 19.81 -49.42 35.73
N LYS A 280 19.06 -50.05 36.62
CA LYS A 280 17.78 -49.54 37.13
C LYS A 280 17.96 -48.17 37.81
N ASP A 281 18.93 -48.04 38.71
CA ASP A 281 19.23 -46.78 39.39
C ASP A 281 19.63 -45.69 38.42
N TYR A 282 20.43 -46.01 37.40
CA TYR A 282 20.80 -45.01 36.37
C TYR A 282 19.62 -44.56 35.55
N LEU A 283 18.74 -45.49 35.13
CA LEU A 283 17.51 -45.15 34.41
C LEU A 283 16.55 -44.33 35.26
N GLN A 284 16.38 -44.68 36.54
CA GLN A 284 15.55 -43.92 37.48
C GLN A 284 16.06 -42.50 37.65
N ASN A 285 17.36 -42.32 37.90
CA ASN A 285 18.00 -41.02 38.01
C ASN A 285 17.96 -40.20 36.68
N ALA A 286 17.98 -40.84 35.53
CA ALA A 286 17.83 -40.18 34.23
C ALA A 286 16.38 -39.80 33.98
N MET A 287 15.42 -40.61 34.39
CA MET A 287 13.99 -40.37 34.31
C MET A 287 13.56 -39.22 35.26
N ASP A 288 14.13 -39.17 36.49
CA ASP A 288 13.86 -38.08 37.46
C ASP A 288 14.35 -36.70 36.99
N LYS A 289 15.31 -36.66 36.06
CA LYS A 289 15.79 -35.43 35.44
C LYS A 289 14.93 -34.98 34.23
N ILE A 290 14.17 -35.90 33.66
CA ILE A 290 13.13 -35.58 32.69
C ILE A 290 11.90 -35.22 33.53
N PRO A 291 11.31 -34.00 33.43
CA PRO A 291 10.11 -33.64 34.18
C PRO A 291 9.08 -34.75 33.98
N GLY A 292 8.77 -35.47 35.05
CA GLY A 292 7.90 -36.65 35.02
C GLY A 292 6.49 -36.23 34.62
N PHE A 293 5.98 -36.85 33.58
CA PHE A 293 4.59 -36.76 33.16
C PHE A 293 3.76 -37.85 33.89
N ASP A 294 3.73 -37.83 35.24
CA ASP A 294 2.86 -38.70 36.03
C ASP A 294 1.40 -38.22 36.07
N PHE A 295 1.08 -37.24 35.27
CA PHE A 295 -0.28 -36.71 35.17
C PHE A 295 -1.00 -37.36 34.01
N HIS A 296 -2.13 -37.99 34.31
CA HIS A 296 -3.01 -38.60 33.32
C HIS A 296 -4.31 -37.80 33.24
N PHE A 297 -4.53 -37.11 32.11
CA PHE A 297 -5.68 -36.25 31.88
C PHE A 297 -6.74 -36.88 30.96
N CYS A 298 -6.32 -37.76 30.02
CA CYS A 298 -7.21 -38.45 29.09
C CYS A 298 -6.58 -39.69 28.50
N GLU A 299 -7.41 -40.57 27.89
CA GLU A 299 -6.96 -41.83 27.29
C GLU A 299 -6.16 -41.68 26.00
N ASN A 300 -6.24 -40.55 25.29
CA ASN A 300 -5.45 -40.26 24.11
C ASN A 300 -4.04 -39.80 24.49
N GLN A 301 -3.04 -40.61 24.19
CA GLN A 301 -1.66 -40.41 24.64
C GLN A 301 -1.01 -39.11 24.08
N SER A 302 -1.28 -38.71 22.83
CA SER A 302 -0.69 -37.51 22.23
C SER A 302 -1.24 -36.24 22.86
N VAL A 303 -2.55 -36.22 23.11
CA VAL A 303 -3.22 -35.10 23.79
C VAL A 303 -2.79 -35.05 25.25
N ASP A 304 -2.72 -36.20 25.93
CA ASP A 304 -2.28 -36.30 27.31
C ASP A 304 -0.86 -35.74 27.49
N ASN A 305 0.06 -36.10 26.60
CA ASN A 305 1.43 -35.58 26.60
C ASN A 305 1.51 -34.06 26.42
N VAL A 306 0.70 -33.49 25.51
CA VAL A 306 0.67 -32.04 25.30
C VAL A 306 0.14 -31.31 26.53
N ILE A 307 -0.96 -31.80 27.13
CA ILE A 307 -1.53 -31.20 28.33
C ILE A 307 -0.56 -31.33 29.49
N GLY A 308 0.02 -32.53 29.69
CA GLY A 308 1.00 -32.82 30.75
C GLY A 308 2.21 -31.89 30.68
N TYR A 309 2.73 -31.62 29.48
CA TYR A 309 3.85 -30.69 29.27
C TYR A 309 3.54 -29.28 29.78
N TYR A 310 2.41 -28.69 29.34
CA TYR A 310 2.04 -27.37 29.75
C TYR A 310 1.60 -27.28 31.22
N TYR A 311 1.01 -28.37 31.74
CA TYR A 311 0.69 -28.47 33.16
C TYR A 311 1.96 -28.48 34.03
N ALA A 312 2.98 -29.24 33.65
CA ALA A 312 4.27 -29.28 34.36
C ALA A 312 4.97 -27.91 34.31
N LEU A 313 4.90 -27.18 33.17
CA LEU A 313 5.42 -25.83 33.09
C LEU A 313 4.67 -24.86 34.01
N ALA A 314 3.34 -24.92 34.04
CA ALA A 314 2.51 -24.09 34.90
C ALA A 314 2.82 -24.37 36.39
N GLN A 315 2.95 -25.63 36.78
CA GLN A 315 3.33 -26.03 38.14
C GLN A 315 4.69 -25.48 38.55
N LYS A 316 5.69 -25.56 37.65
CA LYS A 316 7.04 -25.03 37.90
C LYS A 316 7.02 -23.51 38.15
N GLU A 317 6.05 -22.82 37.58
CA GLU A 317 5.88 -21.37 37.69
C GLU A 317 4.82 -20.98 38.75
N GLU A 318 4.33 -21.93 39.51
CA GLU A 318 3.29 -21.75 40.55
C GLU A 318 1.98 -21.17 40.03
N ILE A 319 1.67 -21.38 38.72
CA ILE A 319 0.45 -20.93 38.07
C ILE A 319 -0.64 -21.99 38.24
N PRO A 320 -1.79 -21.68 38.87
CA PRO A 320 -2.91 -22.61 39.02
C PRO A 320 -3.45 -23.01 37.64
N PHE A 321 -3.46 -24.32 37.37
CA PHE A 321 -3.95 -24.91 36.14
C PHE A 321 -4.97 -26.02 36.43
N ASP A 322 -6.24 -25.81 36.06
CA ASP A 322 -7.32 -26.78 36.14
C ASP A 322 -7.61 -27.35 34.75
N ALA A 323 -7.50 -28.69 34.61
CA ALA A 323 -7.76 -29.39 33.34
C ALA A 323 -8.89 -30.39 33.52
N ARG A 324 -9.93 -30.28 32.70
CA ARG A 324 -11.08 -31.20 32.64
C ARG A 324 -11.19 -31.73 31.22
N VAL A 325 -10.71 -32.93 31.00
CA VAL A 325 -10.58 -33.52 29.67
C VAL A 325 -11.37 -34.83 29.60
N ASP A 326 -12.35 -34.85 28.73
CA ASP A 326 -13.18 -36.03 28.46
C ASP A 326 -13.00 -36.39 26.97
N LEU A 327 -11.97 -37.20 26.72
CA LEU A 327 -11.58 -37.67 25.39
C LEU A 327 -11.32 -39.19 25.39
N PRO A 328 -11.88 -39.90 24.43
CA PRO A 328 -11.56 -41.31 24.22
C PRO A 328 -10.19 -41.52 23.62
N GLN A 329 -9.70 -42.75 23.62
CA GLN A 329 -8.42 -43.13 23.02
C GLN A 329 -8.37 -42.82 21.51
N GLU A 330 -9.42 -43.15 20.77
CA GLU A 330 -9.55 -42.84 19.34
C GLU A 330 -10.35 -41.57 19.14
N LEU A 331 -9.76 -40.61 18.45
CA LEU A 331 -10.38 -39.31 18.16
C LEU A 331 -11.05 -39.33 16.81
N SER A 332 -12.15 -38.62 16.70
CA SER A 332 -12.88 -38.39 15.45
C SER A 332 -12.32 -37.24 14.60
N VAL A 333 -11.34 -36.53 15.11
CA VAL A 333 -10.64 -35.42 14.46
C VAL A 333 -9.17 -35.75 14.28
N ASP A 334 -8.46 -35.06 13.37
CA ASP A 334 -7.02 -35.25 13.19
C ASP A 334 -6.27 -34.89 14.47
N GLU A 335 -5.56 -35.91 15.00
CA GLU A 335 -4.84 -35.84 16.27
C GLU A 335 -3.73 -34.78 16.25
N MET A 336 -3.02 -34.64 15.12
CA MET A 336 -1.97 -33.65 14.95
C MET A 336 -2.55 -32.23 14.98
N ASP A 337 -3.66 -32.00 14.30
CA ASP A 337 -4.34 -30.69 14.28
C ASP A 337 -4.83 -30.32 15.68
N LEU A 338 -5.39 -31.28 16.43
CA LEU A 338 -5.81 -31.08 17.82
C LEU A 338 -4.64 -30.72 18.73
N CYS A 339 -3.54 -31.46 18.64
CA CYS A 339 -2.31 -31.17 19.39
C CYS A 339 -1.74 -29.78 19.07
N LEU A 340 -1.75 -29.35 17.80
CA LEU A 340 -1.31 -28.03 17.40
C LEU A 340 -2.25 -26.91 17.92
N ILE A 341 -3.56 -27.13 17.93
CA ILE A 341 -4.52 -26.19 18.52
C ILE A 341 -4.26 -26.04 20.01
N LEU A 342 -4.14 -27.15 20.75
CA LEU A 342 -3.90 -27.16 22.18
C LEU A 342 -2.57 -26.50 22.54
N SER A 343 -1.49 -26.83 21.85
CA SER A 343 -0.18 -26.22 22.05
C SER A 343 -0.25 -24.70 21.90
N ASN A 344 -0.85 -24.18 20.82
CA ASN A 344 -0.97 -22.73 20.60
C ASN A 344 -1.82 -22.05 21.68
N LEU A 345 -2.91 -22.67 22.13
CA LEU A 345 -3.80 -22.07 23.14
C LEU A 345 -3.15 -22.09 24.51
N LEU A 346 -2.54 -23.20 24.92
CA LEU A 346 -1.90 -23.36 26.23
C LEU A 346 -0.62 -22.52 26.35
N GLU A 347 0.16 -22.42 25.27
CA GLU A 347 1.31 -21.51 25.23
C GLU A 347 0.87 -20.06 25.42
N ASN A 348 -0.17 -19.63 24.71
CA ASN A 348 -0.71 -18.27 24.86
C ASN A 348 -1.24 -18.02 26.28
N ALA A 349 -1.94 -19.00 26.86
CA ALA A 349 -2.49 -18.92 28.21
C ALA A 349 -1.37 -18.80 29.28
N LEU A 350 -0.33 -19.62 29.15
CA LEU A 350 0.82 -19.59 30.05
C LEU A 350 1.57 -18.25 29.98
N GLU A 351 1.81 -17.78 28.75
CA GLU A 351 2.47 -16.49 28.55
C GLU A 351 1.67 -15.29 29.05
N ALA A 352 0.36 -15.31 28.90
CA ALA A 352 -0.52 -14.25 29.42
C ALA A 352 -0.52 -14.29 30.96
N SER A 353 -0.60 -15.48 31.55
CA SER A 353 -0.57 -15.66 33.01
C SER A 353 0.74 -15.17 33.62
N ARG A 354 1.90 -15.39 32.99
CA ARG A 354 3.21 -14.85 33.44
C ARG A 354 3.23 -13.32 33.61
N LYS A 355 2.45 -12.60 32.81
CA LYS A 355 2.38 -11.13 32.84
C LYS A 355 1.33 -10.60 33.85
N THR A 356 0.49 -11.48 34.34
CA THR A 356 -0.57 -11.15 35.30
C THR A 356 -0.04 -11.21 36.71
N THR A 357 -0.60 -10.43 37.66
CA THR A 357 -0.22 -10.46 39.06
C THR A 357 -0.50 -11.83 39.67
N MET A 358 0.41 -12.38 40.51
CA MET A 358 0.33 -13.75 41.06
C MET A 358 -1.03 -14.11 41.67
N SER A 359 -1.70 -13.17 42.33
CA SER A 359 -3.03 -13.41 42.96
C SER A 359 -4.18 -13.61 41.96
N ARG A 360 -3.95 -13.38 40.67
CA ARG A 360 -4.95 -13.50 39.61
C ARG A 360 -4.58 -14.50 38.52
N GLN A 361 -3.46 -15.19 38.65
CA GLN A 361 -3.03 -16.18 37.65
C GLN A 361 -3.92 -17.41 37.74
N GLN A 362 -4.50 -17.81 36.61
CA GLN A 362 -5.29 -19.02 36.49
C GLN A 362 -5.38 -19.45 35.03
N ILE A 363 -5.28 -20.75 34.79
CA ILE A 363 -5.54 -21.37 33.49
C ILE A 363 -6.59 -22.45 33.69
N LEU A 364 -7.63 -22.44 32.85
CA LEU A 364 -8.67 -23.46 32.84
C LEU A 364 -8.70 -24.05 31.41
N LEU A 365 -8.60 -25.39 31.35
CA LEU A 365 -8.77 -26.16 30.11
C LEU A 365 -9.98 -27.10 30.27
N GLU A 366 -10.94 -26.97 29.37
CA GLU A 366 -12.06 -27.91 29.23
C GLU A 366 -12.08 -28.46 27.82
N ILE A 367 -12.07 -29.79 27.71
CA ILE A 367 -12.22 -30.52 26.45
C ILE A 367 -13.33 -31.53 26.61
N ARG A 368 -14.32 -31.52 25.72
CA ARG A 368 -15.44 -32.48 25.76
C ARG A 368 -15.77 -32.96 24.37
N GLN A 369 -15.91 -34.27 24.23
CA GLN A 369 -16.57 -34.84 23.06
C GLN A 369 -18.09 -34.73 23.24
N HIS A 370 -18.72 -33.77 22.55
CA HIS A 370 -20.18 -33.57 22.67
C HIS A 370 -21.00 -34.62 21.92
N SER A 371 -20.47 -35.15 20.82
CA SER A 371 -21.01 -36.27 20.03
C SER A 371 -19.91 -36.98 19.30
N ALA A 372 -20.21 -38.13 18.65
CA ALA A 372 -19.22 -38.86 17.85
C ALA A 372 -18.52 -37.98 16.78
N SER A 373 -19.15 -36.88 16.35
CA SER A 373 -18.61 -36.01 15.31
C SER A 373 -18.30 -34.58 15.78
N LEU A 374 -18.40 -34.28 17.09
CA LEU A 374 -18.28 -32.90 17.58
C LEU A 374 -17.41 -32.83 18.84
N LEU A 375 -16.27 -32.13 18.73
CA LEU A 375 -15.35 -31.86 19.81
C LEU A 375 -15.41 -30.37 20.19
N LEU A 376 -15.51 -30.08 21.48
CA LEU A 376 -15.53 -28.73 22.04
C LEU A 376 -14.31 -28.53 22.94
N ILE A 377 -13.58 -27.45 22.71
CA ILE A 377 -12.42 -27.04 23.47
C ILE A 377 -12.65 -25.63 24.01
N ARG A 378 -12.37 -25.44 25.30
CA ARG A 378 -12.42 -24.14 25.97
C ARG A 378 -11.14 -23.97 26.76
N VAL A 379 -10.42 -22.89 26.47
CA VAL A 379 -9.28 -22.46 27.26
C VAL A 379 -9.55 -21.06 27.79
N GLU A 380 -9.38 -20.89 29.10
CA GLU A 380 -9.51 -19.61 29.78
C GLU A 380 -8.24 -19.28 30.52
N ASN A 381 -7.85 -18.04 30.47
CA ASN A 381 -6.73 -17.53 31.26
C ASN A 381 -6.94 -16.07 31.64
N ASN A 382 -6.36 -15.67 32.73
CA ASN A 382 -6.29 -14.26 33.10
C ASN A 382 -5.16 -13.57 32.34
N PHE A 383 -5.33 -12.27 32.06
CA PHE A 383 -4.36 -11.45 31.33
C PHE A 383 -4.31 -10.02 31.87
N ASP A 384 -3.29 -9.26 31.49
CA ASP A 384 -3.04 -7.88 31.93
C ASP A 384 -4.03 -6.82 31.42
N GLY A 385 -5.03 -7.21 30.64
CA GLY A 385 -6.05 -6.34 30.08
C GLY A 385 -5.63 -5.57 28.81
N ILE A 386 -4.41 -5.75 28.31
CA ILE A 386 -3.91 -5.08 27.10
C ILE A 386 -4.08 -5.99 25.89
N ILE A 387 -5.12 -5.75 25.08
CA ILE A 387 -5.33 -6.45 23.81
C ILE A 387 -5.25 -5.42 22.67
N LYS A 388 -4.49 -5.74 21.64
CA LYS A 388 -4.44 -4.97 20.38
C LYS A 388 -5.29 -5.68 19.34
N GLU A 389 -6.42 -5.07 19.02
CA GLU A 389 -7.32 -5.57 17.97
C GLU A 389 -7.37 -4.56 16.81
N LYS A 390 -7.32 -5.07 15.58
CA LYS A 390 -7.52 -4.28 14.36
C LYS A 390 -8.26 -5.14 13.34
N ASN A 391 -9.39 -4.65 12.82
CA ASN A 391 -10.24 -5.35 11.85
C ASN A 391 -10.69 -6.75 12.33
N HIS A 392 -11.11 -6.88 13.59
CA HIS A 392 -11.52 -8.15 14.23
C HIS A 392 -10.41 -9.23 14.27
N LEU A 393 -9.15 -8.82 14.13
CA LEU A 393 -7.99 -9.69 14.26
C LEU A 393 -7.15 -9.26 15.48
N LEU A 394 -6.81 -10.26 16.30
CA LEU A 394 -5.94 -10.06 17.45
C LEU A 394 -4.50 -9.88 16.99
N HIS A 395 -3.87 -8.78 17.39
CA HIS A 395 -2.47 -8.49 17.09
C HIS A 395 -1.56 -8.97 18.21
N SER A 396 -0.38 -9.49 17.82
CA SER A 396 0.64 -9.85 18.78
C SER A 396 1.11 -8.61 19.57
N THR A 397 1.22 -8.77 20.88
CA THR A 397 1.86 -7.76 21.75
C THR A 397 3.39 -7.82 21.69
N LYS A 398 3.96 -8.92 21.15
CA LYS A 398 5.41 -9.17 21.08
C LYS A 398 6.09 -8.66 19.81
N ARG A 399 5.40 -8.68 18.66
CA ARG A 399 5.97 -8.33 17.34
C ARG A 399 5.04 -7.36 16.61
N LYS A 400 5.61 -6.52 15.73
CA LYS A 400 4.80 -5.71 14.80
C LYS A 400 4.16 -6.66 13.78
N GLY A 401 2.90 -7.11 14.02
CA GLY A 401 2.17 -7.98 13.12
C GLY A 401 0.99 -8.68 13.78
N LEU A 402 0.31 -9.51 13.01
CA LEU A 402 -0.82 -10.34 13.44
C LEU A 402 -0.35 -11.46 14.39
N GLY A 403 -1.14 -11.78 15.40
CA GLY A 403 -0.88 -12.89 16.31
C GLY A 403 -0.90 -14.22 15.57
N ILE A 404 0.28 -14.81 15.34
CA ILE A 404 0.45 -16.05 14.56
C ILE A 404 -0.31 -17.21 15.20
N GLY A 405 -0.31 -17.33 16.55
CA GLY A 405 -0.95 -18.43 17.27
C GLY A 405 -2.47 -18.49 17.07
N THR A 406 -3.17 -17.37 17.25
CA THR A 406 -4.65 -17.32 17.08
C THR A 406 -5.08 -17.54 15.63
N GLN A 407 -4.27 -17.11 14.65
CA GLN A 407 -4.52 -17.40 13.23
C GLN A 407 -4.30 -18.87 12.90
N SER A 408 -3.26 -19.48 13.48
CA SER A 408 -3.00 -20.91 13.33
C SER A 408 -4.17 -21.73 13.85
N VAL A 409 -4.67 -21.41 15.06
CA VAL A 409 -5.86 -22.05 15.65
C VAL A 409 -7.08 -21.90 14.73
N ARG A 410 -7.33 -20.70 14.20
CA ARG A 410 -8.46 -20.47 13.29
C ARG A 410 -8.36 -21.33 12.03
N ARG A 411 -7.19 -21.34 11.39
CA ARG A 411 -6.97 -22.14 10.18
C ARG A 411 -7.14 -23.64 10.42
N MET A 412 -6.66 -24.16 11.58
CA MET A 412 -6.83 -25.56 11.93
C MET A 412 -8.29 -25.90 12.26
N ALA A 413 -9.02 -25.01 12.93
CA ALA A 413 -10.44 -25.18 13.18
C ALA A 413 -11.25 -25.21 11.85
N GLU A 414 -10.96 -24.28 10.93
CA GLU A 414 -11.59 -24.23 9.60
C GLU A 414 -11.26 -25.49 8.76
N LYS A 415 -10.00 -26.00 8.83
CA LYS A 415 -9.58 -27.25 8.16
C LYS A 415 -10.41 -28.46 8.62
N ASN A 416 -10.83 -28.46 9.89
CA ASN A 416 -11.64 -29.54 10.51
C ASN A 416 -13.14 -29.14 10.53
N ASP A 417 -13.67 -28.44 9.53
CA ASP A 417 -15.05 -28.01 9.38
C ASP A 417 -15.66 -27.40 10.67
N GLY A 418 -14.81 -26.81 11.46
CA GLY A 418 -15.11 -26.25 12.76
C GLY A 418 -15.13 -24.71 12.77
N SER A 419 -15.17 -24.16 13.97
CA SER A 419 -15.11 -22.72 14.19
C SER A 419 -14.35 -22.39 15.47
N CYS A 420 -13.80 -21.16 15.53
CA CYS A 420 -13.22 -20.63 16.76
C CYS A 420 -13.80 -19.28 17.11
N ASN A 421 -13.97 -19.03 18.39
CA ASN A 421 -14.37 -17.75 18.94
C ASN A 421 -13.45 -17.36 20.08
N PHE A 422 -12.93 -16.14 20.04
CA PHE A 422 -12.09 -15.54 21.06
C PHE A 422 -12.85 -14.37 21.69
N THR A 423 -13.06 -14.42 23.00
CA THR A 423 -13.71 -13.36 23.77
C THR A 423 -12.83 -12.95 24.93
N TYR A 424 -12.96 -11.72 25.35
CA TYR A 424 -12.23 -11.20 26.52
C TYR A 424 -13.08 -10.20 27.27
N GLU A 425 -13.19 -10.42 28.56
CA GLU A 425 -13.99 -9.57 29.46
C GLU A 425 -13.42 -9.64 30.88
N ASN A 426 -13.43 -8.52 31.57
CA ASN A 426 -13.01 -8.43 32.99
C ASN A 426 -11.61 -8.98 33.31
N GLY A 427 -10.66 -8.92 32.35
CA GLY A 427 -9.32 -9.46 32.53
C GLY A 427 -9.19 -10.96 32.35
N VAL A 428 -10.21 -11.62 31.78
CA VAL A 428 -10.20 -13.04 31.41
C VAL A 428 -10.29 -13.14 29.89
N PHE A 429 -9.39 -13.90 29.30
CA PHE A 429 -9.43 -14.28 27.89
C PHE A 429 -10.00 -15.69 27.75
N ILE A 430 -10.93 -15.87 26.84
CA ILE A 430 -11.65 -17.14 26.62
C ILE A 430 -11.55 -17.51 25.15
N ALA A 431 -10.93 -18.65 24.86
CA ALA A 431 -10.91 -19.27 23.55
C ALA A 431 -11.87 -20.45 23.52
N LYS A 432 -12.84 -20.42 22.62
CA LYS A 432 -13.81 -21.52 22.39
C LYS A 432 -13.63 -22.03 20.97
N ILE A 433 -13.31 -23.32 20.83
CA ILE A 433 -13.07 -23.97 19.56
C ILE A 433 -14.05 -25.14 19.43
N MET A 434 -14.61 -25.27 18.27
CA MET A 434 -15.46 -26.38 17.87
C MET A 434 -14.82 -27.05 16.66
N LEU A 435 -14.61 -28.36 16.72
CA LEU A 435 -14.08 -29.17 15.63
C LEU A 435 -15.13 -30.23 15.25
N ARG A 436 -15.24 -30.52 13.98
CA ARG A 436 -16.10 -31.60 13.46
C ARG A 436 -15.27 -32.71 12.87
N ALA A 437 -15.69 -33.94 13.09
CA ALA A 437 -15.12 -35.09 12.38
C ALA A 437 -15.50 -34.99 10.91
N THR A 438 -14.51 -35.10 10.05
CA THR A 438 -14.72 -35.45 8.64
C THR A 438 -15.07 -36.93 8.60
N LEU A 439 -16.34 -37.28 8.32
CA LEU A 439 -16.79 -38.62 8.05
C LEU A 439 -16.14 -39.18 6.79
#